data_5ba3fa27c388be464088faa882a7775d
#
_entry.id   5ba3fa27c388be464088faa882a7775d
#
_cell.length_a   1.000
_cell.length_b   1.000
_cell.length_c   1.000
_cell.angle_alpha   90.00
_cell.angle_beta   90.00
_cell.angle_gamma   90.00
#
_symmetry.space_group_name_H-M   'P 1'
#
loop_
_entity.id
_entity.type
_entity.pdbx_description
1 polymer ?
#
loop_
_entity_poly.entity_id
_entity_poly.type
_entity_poly.pdbx_seq_one_letter_code
_entity_poly.pdbx_strand_id
1 'polypeptide(L)'
;MSSDLSYSRARPSTNTSVKHIGFLLLDNFTLISLASAIEPLRMANQLSGKELYQWYTLSLGGRVVQASDGLSVTPDASTHEALPLDMVIVCGGIAPQRSASKEHLQWLQLQARQHRQLGAICTGSWVLAMAGLLDHYEASIHWECIASMHEAYPRVELSSRLFSIDRDRLTSSGGTAPLDMMLTLIARDHGKDLSAGISDMFIYDRVRGEQDQQRVPLKHVLGSNQPKLLEIVALMESNLEELLTLDELASYVDLSRRQLERLFQKYLDCSPSRYYLKLRLIRARQLLKQSGLSIIEVASACGFASTPHFSKCYREYFGIPPREERQGMHSKAAVSEEVSLAPKMTLTLPSMPNEGIKDRVSSAIKALAQARDEPTFASIALH
;
A
#
# COMPACT_ATOMS: atom_id res chain seq x y z
N MET A 1 -37.97 1.83 50.32
CA MET A 1 -38.24 2.46 49.01
C MET A 1 -36.88 2.54 48.29
N SER A 2 -36.60 1.48 47.60
CA SER A 2 -35.33 1.35 46.78
C SER A 2 -35.72 1.50 45.33
N SER A 3 -35.21 2.49 44.65
CA SER A 3 -35.44 2.75 43.25
C SER A 3 -34.23 2.18 42.44
N ASP A 4 -34.44 1.04 41.84
CA ASP A 4 -33.54 0.45 40.83
C ASP A 4 -33.61 1.30 39.57
N LEU A 5 -32.52 1.98 39.24
CA LEU A 5 -32.27 2.61 37.95
C LEU A 5 -31.50 1.61 37.07
N SER A 6 -32.25 0.79 36.35
CA SER A 6 -31.69 -0.04 35.28
C SER A 6 -31.32 0.84 34.06
N TYR A 7 -30.03 1.15 33.92
CA TYR A 7 -29.47 1.74 32.70
C TYR A 7 -29.46 0.68 31.59
N SER A 8 -30.51 0.70 30.78
CA SER A 8 -30.55 -0.01 29.51
C SER A 8 -29.56 0.66 28.54
N ARG A 9 -28.37 0.08 28.39
CA ARG A 9 -27.47 0.38 27.27
C ARG A 9 -28.12 -0.10 25.99
N ALA A 10 -28.78 0.78 25.26
CA ALA A 10 -29.16 0.57 23.88
C ALA A 10 -27.88 0.28 23.08
N ARG A 11 -27.72 -0.96 22.60
CA ARG A 11 -26.73 -1.29 21.57
C ARG A 11 -27.14 -0.53 20.31
N PRO A 12 -26.24 0.24 19.66
CA PRO A 12 -26.55 0.81 18.37
C PRO A 12 -26.82 -0.38 17.41
N SER A 13 -28.00 -0.42 16.84
CA SER A 13 -28.32 -1.32 15.74
C SER A 13 -27.51 -0.87 14.52
N THR A 14 -26.37 -1.47 14.29
CA THR A 14 -25.59 -1.30 13.06
C THR A 14 -26.32 -2.06 11.97
N ASN A 15 -27.29 -1.38 11.34
CA ASN A 15 -27.79 -1.78 10.03
C ASN A 15 -26.69 -1.40 9.03
N THR A 16 -25.64 -2.21 8.96
CA THR A 16 -24.52 -2.02 8.03
C THR A 16 -25.04 -2.44 6.65
N SER A 17 -25.47 -1.44 5.85
CA SER A 17 -25.70 -1.64 4.42
C SER A 17 -24.38 -2.08 3.76
N VAL A 18 -24.45 -3.03 2.83
CA VAL A 18 -23.30 -3.43 2.00
C VAL A 18 -22.75 -2.21 1.27
N LYS A 19 -21.45 -2.00 1.34
CA LYS A 19 -20.79 -0.88 0.63
C LYS A 19 -20.33 -1.32 -0.76
N HIS A 20 -20.82 -0.66 -1.79
CA HIS A 20 -20.55 -1.00 -3.20
C HIS A 20 -19.40 -0.13 -3.75
N ILE A 21 -18.35 -0.77 -4.25
CA ILE A 21 -17.13 -0.10 -4.73
C ILE A 21 -16.88 -0.46 -6.19
N GLY A 22 -16.78 0.54 -7.07
CA GLY A 22 -16.41 0.37 -8.47
C GLY A 22 -14.92 0.66 -8.68
N PHE A 23 -14.17 -0.27 -9.28
CA PHE A 23 -12.79 -0.10 -9.69
C PHE A 23 -12.73 0.18 -11.18
N LEU A 24 -12.55 1.47 -11.57
CA LEU A 24 -12.41 1.86 -12.96
C LEU A 24 -11.02 1.53 -13.47
N LEU A 25 -10.91 0.54 -14.33
CA LEU A 25 -9.65 0.09 -14.91
C LEU A 25 -9.29 0.93 -16.14
N LEU A 26 -8.11 1.54 -16.12
CA LEU A 26 -7.53 2.21 -17.28
C LEU A 26 -6.56 1.26 -17.99
N ASP A 27 -6.35 1.43 -19.29
CA ASP A 27 -5.33 0.66 -20.01
C ASP A 27 -3.95 0.82 -19.35
N ASN A 28 -3.21 -0.27 -19.24
CA ASN A 28 -1.92 -0.37 -18.54
C ASN A 28 -2.00 -0.03 -17.03
N PHE A 29 -3.14 -0.31 -16.39
CA PHE A 29 -3.25 -0.19 -14.94
C PHE A 29 -2.28 -1.15 -14.24
N THR A 30 -1.91 -0.84 -12.99
CA THR A 30 -0.98 -1.66 -12.21
C THR A 30 -1.75 -2.76 -11.45
N LEU A 31 -1.58 -4.03 -11.85
CA LEU A 31 -2.33 -5.17 -11.31
C LEU A 31 -2.11 -5.36 -9.80
N ILE A 32 -0.87 -5.25 -9.31
CA ILE A 32 -0.59 -5.34 -7.87
C ILE A 32 -1.35 -4.30 -7.05
N SER A 33 -1.53 -3.08 -7.59
CA SER A 33 -2.28 -2.03 -6.88
C SER A 33 -3.77 -2.35 -6.83
N LEU A 34 -4.34 -2.89 -7.91
CA LEU A 34 -5.73 -3.34 -7.94
C LEU A 34 -5.95 -4.49 -6.95
N ALA A 35 -5.11 -5.54 -7.00
CA ALA A 35 -5.19 -6.67 -6.09
C ALA A 35 -5.06 -6.23 -4.62
N SER A 36 -4.12 -5.33 -4.33
CA SER A 36 -3.91 -4.75 -2.99
C SER A 36 -5.12 -3.95 -2.48
N ALA A 37 -5.99 -3.46 -3.37
CA ALA A 37 -7.22 -2.77 -2.98
C ALA A 37 -8.42 -3.71 -2.82
N ILE A 38 -8.54 -4.75 -3.66
CA ILE A 38 -9.69 -5.68 -3.64
C ILE A 38 -9.55 -6.73 -2.54
N GLU A 39 -8.37 -7.32 -2.38
CA GLU A 39 -8.19 -8.44 -1.44
C GLU A 39 -8.55 -8.12 0.03
N PRO A 40 -8.28 -6.92 0.58
CA PRO A 40 -8.74 -6.57 1.93
C PRO A 40 -10.27 -6.59 2.07
N LEU A 41 -11.01 -6.19 1.03
CA LEU A 41 -12.48 -6.21 1.02
C LEU A 41 -13.01 -7.64 1.05
N ARG A 42 -12.43 -8.51 0.21
CA ARG A 42 -12.75 -9.95 0.18
C ARG A 42 -12.50 -10.59 1.54
N MET A 43 -11.33 -10.30 2.14
CA MET A 43 -10.96 -10.86 3.44
C MET A 43 -11.83 -10.32 4.58
N ALA A 44 -12.26 -9.04 4.51
CA ALA A 44 -13.20 -8.46 5.46
C ALA A 44 -14.54 -9.22 5.48
N ASN A 45 -15.08 -9.53 4.30
CA ASN A 45 -16.29 -10.35 4.17
C ASN A 45 -16.07 -11.75 4.75
N GLN A 46 -14.95 -12.39 4.40
CA GLN A 46 -14.64 -13.75 4.86
C GLN A 46 -14.49 -13.82 6.39
N LEU A 47 -13.72 -12.94 7.01
CA LEU A 47 -13.45 -12.96 8.45
C LEU A 47 -14.68 -12.54 9.29
N SER A 48 -15.47 -11.59 8.79
CA SER A 48 -16.68 -11.16 9.48
C SER A 48 -17.83 -12.15 9.33
N GLY A 49 -17.78 -13.05 8.35
CA GLY A 49 -18.91 -13.92 7.96
C GLY A 49 -20.12 -13.17 7.41
N LYS A 50 -19.93 -11.91 6.99
CA LYS A 50 -20.96 -11.02 6.47
C LYS A 50 -20.52 -10.41 5.15
N GLU A 51 -21.48 -10.07 4.29
CA GLU A 51 -21.21 -9.26 3.11
C GLU A 51 -21.18 -7.78 3.52
N LEU A 52 -19.94 -7.29 3.86
CA LEU A 52 -19.71 -5.90 4.23
C LEU A 52 -19.43 -5.03 3.01
N TYR A 53 -18.80 -5.62 1.98
CA TYR A 53 -18.37 -4.96 0.76
C TYR A 53 -18.76 -5.81 -0.46
N GLN A 54 -19.24 -5.14 -1.50
CA GLN A 54 -19.37 -5.66 -2.85
C GLN A 54 -18.58 -4.78 -3.81
N TRP A 55 -17.86 -5.36 -4.73
CA TRP A 55 -17.03 -4.60 -5.67
C TRP A 55 -17.29 -5.05 -7.10
N TYR A 56 -16.99 -4.13 -8.01
CA TYR A 56 -17.10 -4.32 -9.44
C TYR A 56 -15.87 -3.75 -10.13
N THR A 57 -15.27 -4.50 -11.03
CA THR A 57 -14.30 -3.97 -11.98
C THR A 57 -15.05 -3.36 -13.17
N LEU A 58 -14.68 -2.15 -13.56
CA LEU A 58 -15.36 -1.36 -14.58
C LEU A 58 -14.39 -0.97 -15.68
N SER A 59 -14.87 -0.92 -16.91
CA SER A 59 -14.17 -0.24 -18.00
C SER A 59 -15.11 0.59 -18.85
N LEU A 60 -14.56 1.50 -19.62
CA LEU A 60 -15.34 2.27 -20.59
C LEU A 60 -15.89 1.34 -21.66
N GLY A 61 -17.23 1.27 -21.76
CA GLY A 61 -17.91 0.39 -22.70
C GLY A 61 -17.81 -1.11 -22.39
N GLY A 62 -17.34 -1.54 -21.20
CA GLY A 62 -17.26 -2.95 -20.82
C GLY A 62 -16.17 -3.75 -21.54
N ARG A 63 -15.23 -3.07 -22.20
CA ARG A 63 -14.15 -3.75 -22.95
C ARG A 63 -13.11 -4.37 -22.01
N VAL A 64 -12.48 -5.44 -22.48
CA VAL A 64 -11.32 -6.04 -21.81
C VAL A 64 -10.21 -5.00 -21.68
N VAL A 65 -9.56 -4.95 -20.52
CA VAL A 65 -8.48 -4.01 -20.21
C VAL A 65 -7.20 -4.77 -19.93
N GLN A 66 -6.10 -4.34 -20.53
CA GLN A 66 -4.79 -4.93 -20.29
C GLN A 66 -4.08 -4.20 -19.16
N ALA A 67 -3.57 -4.96 -18.19
CA ALA A 67 -2.70 -4.44 -17.15
C ALA A 67 -1.27 -4.18 -17.67
N SER A 68 -0.47 -3.44 -16.91
CA SER A 68 0.91 -3.06 -17.30
C SER A 68 1.89 -4.25 -17.37
N ASP A 69 1.53 -5.38 -16.78
CA ASP A 69 2.29 -6.65 -16.85
C ASP A 69 1.87 -7.56 -18.01
N GLY A 70 0.90 -7.12 -18.83
CA GLY A 70 0.39 -7.85 -19.99
C GLY A 70 -0.81 -8.75 -19.71
N LEU A 71 -1.23 -8.92 -18.46
CA LEU A 71 -2.44 -9.69 -18.15
C LEU A 71 -3.69 -8.89 -18.55
N SER A 72 -4.66 -9.60 -19.12
CA SER A 72 -5.94 -9.01 -19.52
C SER A 72 -7.03 -9.30 -18.48
N VAL A 73 -7.80 -8.28 -18.11
CA VAL A 73 -8.92 -8.39 -17.21
C VAL A 73 -10.22 -8.08 -17.96
N THR A 74 -11.17 -9.02 -17.91
CA THR A 74 -12.54 -8.76 -18.35
C THR A 74 -13.27 -8.07 -17.21
N PRO A 75 -13.76 -6.83 -17.39
CA PRO A 75 -14.47 -6.13 -16.32
C PRO A 75 -15.82 -6.77 -16.04
N ASP A 76 -16.31 -6.63 -14.81
CA ASP A 76 -17.63 -7.11 -14.40
C ASP A 76 -18.76 -6.31 -15.05
N ALA A 77 -18.53 -5.02 -15.33
CA ALA A 77 -19.53 -4.14 -15.90
C ALA A 77 -18.92 -2.98 -16.72
N SER A 78 -19.78 -2.34 -17.48
CA SER A 78 -19.48 -1.11 -18.22
C SER A 78 -19.78 0.13 -17.39
N THR A 79 -19.02 1.23 -17.64
CA THR A 79 -19.35 2.57 -17.11
C THR A 79 -20.74 3.07 -17.54
N HIS A 80 -21.36 2.45 -18.55
CA HIS A 80 -22.70 2.80 -19.03
C HIS A 80 -23.82 2.12 -18.25
N GLU A 81 -23.48 1.15 -17.42
CA GLU A 81 -24.45 0.44 -16.59
C GLU A 81 -24.74 1.22 -15.30
N ALA A 82 -26.02 1.17 -14.88
CA ALA A 82 -26.42 1.80 -13.63
C ALA A 82 -26.16 0.85 -12.46
N LEU A 83 -25.03 1.06 -11.77
CA LEU A 83 -24.65 0.32 -10.57
C LEU A 83 -24.89 1.14 -9.30
N PRO A 84 -25.26 0.49 -8.19
CA PRO A 84 -25.49 1.15 -6.90
C PRO A 84 -24.16 1.45 -6.18
N LEU A 85 -23.28 2.24 -6.81
CA LEU A 85 -21.94 2.50 -6.26
C LEU A 85 -21.98 3.56 -5.16
N ASP A 86 -21.31 3.28 -4.03
CA ASP A 86 -21.03 4.25 -2.97
C ASP A 86 -19.67 4.94 -3.21
N MET A 87 -18.74 4.21 -3.82
CA MET A 87 -17.38 4.67 -4.08
C MET A 87 -16.91 4.23 -5.46
N VAL A 88 -16.10 5.08 -6.11
CA VAL A 88 -15.40 4.75 -7.35
C VAL A 88 -13.91 4.97 -7.16
N ILE A 89 -13.08 3.99 -7.49
CA ILE A 89 -11.62 4.02 -7.40
C ILE A 89 -11.03 3.90 -8.81
N VAL A 90 -10.29 4.91 -9.25
CA VAL A 90 -9.59 4.91 -10.54
C VAL A 90 -8.28 4.12 -10.41
N CYS A 91 -8.13 3.07 -11.20
CA CYS A 91 -6.96 2.22 -11.25
C CYS A 91 -6.03 2.67 -12.38
N GLY A 92 -4.97 3.40 -12.04
CA GLY A 92 -3.98 3.87 -13.00
C GLY A 92 -2.72 3.00 -13.05
N GLY A 93 -1.84 3.32 -13.98
CA GLY A 93 -0.55 2.65 -14.18
C GLY A 93 0.34 3.46 -15.12
N ILE A 94 0.77 2.87 -16.23
CA ILE A 94 1.69 3.54 -17.18
C ILE A 94 0.92 4.58 -18.00
N ALA A 95 1.50 5.79 -18.12
CA ALA A 95 1.02 6.89 -18.97
C ALA A 95 -0.48 7.22 -18.79
N PRO A 96 -0.95 7.56 -17.58
CA PRO A 96 -2.36 7.79 -17.26
C PRO A 96 -3.00 8.87 -18.14
N GLN A 97 -2.22 9.84 -18.60
CA GLN A 97 -2.67 10.92 -19.50
C GLN A 97 -3.17 10.41 -20.86
N ARG A 98 -2.61 9.27 -21.31
CA ARG A 98 -2.97 8.63 -22.59
C ARG A 98 -4.06 7.57 -22.43
N SER A 99 -4.13 6.96 -21.25
CA SER A 99 -5.09 5.91 -20.94
C SER A 99 -6.48 6.45 -20.61
N ALA A 100 -6.58 7.73 -20.20
CA ALA A 100 -7.85 8.38 -19.91
C ALA A 100 -8.37 9.19 -21.11
N SER A 101 -9.59 8.90 -21.56
CA SER A 101 -10.31 9.67 -22.58
C SER A 101 -11.21 10.74 -21.94
N LYS A 102 -11.71 11.66 -22.76
CA LYS A 102 -12.71 12.65 -22.34
C LYS A 102 -13.95 12.02 -21.70
N GLU A 103 -14.36 10.84 -22.18
CA GLU A 103 -15.52 10.12 -21.64
C GLU A 103 -15.27 9.63 -20.21
N HIS A 104 -14.05 9.14 -19.90
CA HIS A 104 -13.67 8.80 -18.53
C HIS A 104 -13.82 10.01 -17.59
N LEU A 105 -13.34 11.19 -18.02
CA LEU A 105 -13.40 12.40 -17.20
C LEU A 105 -14.85 12.83 -16.96
N GLN A 106 -15.68 12.82 -18.00
CA GLN A 106 -17.11 13.16 -17.90
C GLN A 106 -17.85 12.18 -16.98
N TRP A 107 -17.56 10.88 -17.09
CA TRP A 107 -18.17 9.88 -16.23
C TRP A 107 -17.77 10.09 -14.76
N LEU A 108 -16.50 10.35 -14.47
CA LEU A 108 -16.01 10.64 -13.11
C LEU A 108 -16.65 11.91 -12.54
N GLN A 109 -16.80 12.97 -13.35
CA GLN A 109 -17.52 14.19 -12.94
C GLN A 109 -18.98 13.91 -12.62
N LEU A 110 -19.64 13.02 -13.36
CA LEU A 110 -20.99 12.58 -13.06
C LEU A 110 -21.06 11.84 -11.70
N GLN A 111 -20.09 10.94 -11.43
CA GLN A 111 -20.01 10.24 -10.15
C GLN A 111 -19.85 11.22 -8.97
N ALA A 112 -19.00 12.25 -9.14
CA ALA A 112 -18.82 13.30 -8.13
C ALA A 112 -20.13 14.09 -7.86
N ARG A 113 -20.88 14.43 -8.91
CA ARG A 113 -22.19 15.13 -8.79
C ARG A 113 -23.24 14.28 -8.08
N GLN A 114 -23.12 12.95 -8.11
CA GLN A 114 -23.96 12.01 -7.38
C GLN A 114 -23.50 11.82 -5.92
N HIS A 115 -22.56 12.65 -5.42
CA HIS A 115 -22.00 12.59 -4.07
C HIS A 115 -21.33 11.26 -3.71
N ARG A 116 -20.85 10.50 -4.70
CA ARG A 116 -20.08 9.29 -4.47
C ARG A 116 -18.68 9.64 -4.00
N GLN A 117 -18.13 8.81 -3.11
CA GLN A 117 -16.72 8.89 -2.75
C GLN A 117 -15.86 8.57 -3.97
N LEU A 118 -14.80 9.35 -4.20
CA LEU A 118 -13.88 9.09 -5.29
C LEU A 118 -12.50 8.73 -4.75
N GLY A 119 -11.96 7.66 -5.29
CA GLY A 119 -10.62 7.20 -4.97
C GLY A 119 -9.75 7.06 -6.20
N ALA A 120 -8.45 6.92 -5.95
CA ALA A 120 -7.49 6.59 -6.99
C ALA A 120 -6.31 5.81 -6.41
N ILE A 121 -5.81 4.86 -7.18
CA ILE A 121 -4.63 4.07 -6.85
C ILE A 121 -3.56 4.19 -7.93
N CYS A 122 -2.30 4.14 -7.52
CA CYS A 122 -1.11 4.31 -8.35
C CYS A 122 -1.11 5.69 -9.03
N THR A 123 -1.23 5.75 -10.35
CA THR A 123 -1.29 7.01 -11.12
C THR A 123 -2.72 7.46 -11.42
N GLY A 124 -3.74 6.76 -10.90
CA GLY A 124 -5.14 7.13 -11.09
C GLY A 124 -5.50 8.53 -10.59
N SER A 125 -4.78 9.05 -9.57
CA SER A 125 -4.93 10.42 -9.08
C SER A 125 -4.70 11.47 -10.17
N TRP A 126 -3.84 11.17 -11.16
CA TRP A 126 -3.66 12.04 -12.32
C TRP A 126 -4.98 12.27 -13.07
N VAL A 127 -5.75 11.19 -13.25
CA VAL A 127 -7.02 11.25 -13.99
C VAL A 127 -8.10 12.00 -13.22
N LEU A 128 -8.13 11.85 -11.89
CA LEU A 128 -9.01 12.67 -11.04
C LEU A 128 -8.63 14.16 -11.12
N ALA A 129 -7.32 14.49 -11.16
CA ALA A 129 -6.86 15.87 -11.34
C ALA A 129 -7.22 16.42 -12.74
N MET A 130 -7.07 15.62 -13.81
CA MET A 130 -7.52 15.97 -15.16
C MET A 130 -9.02 16.31 -15.20
N ALA A 131 -9.82 15.62 -14.39
CA ALA A 131 -11.25 15.86 -14.29
C ALA A 131 -11.60 17.08 -13.39
N GLY A 132 -10.61 17.75 -12.77
CA GLY A 132 -10.80 18.85 -11.82
C GLY A 132 -11.38 18.41 -10.47
N LEU A 133 -11.22 17.14 -10.09
CA LEU A 133 -11.86 16.53 -8.93
C LEU A 133 -10.94 16.45 -7.70
N LEU A 134 -9.70 16.94 -7.82
CA LEU A 134 -8.72 16.99 -6.72
C LEU A 134 -8.30 18.42 -6.34
N ASP A 135 -8.86 19.45 -6.96
CA ASP A 135 -8.54 20.84 -6.60
C ASP A 135 -8.83 21.09 -5.12
N HIS A 136 -7.85 21.59 -4.37
CA HIS A 136 -7.91 21.83 -2.92
C HIS A 136 -8.18 20.59 -2.06
N TYR A 137 -7.77 19.42 -2.56
CA TYR A 137 -7.71 18.17 -1.81
C TYR A 137 -6.26 17.76 -1.61
N GLU A 138 -5.96 17.22 -0.41
CA GLU A 138 -4.73 16.49 -0.21
C GLU A 138 -4.79 15.17 -0.99
N ALA A 139 -3.80 14.90 -1.84
CA ALA A 139 -3.78 13.70 -2.66
C ALA A 139 -2.39 13.06 -2.73
N SER A 140 -2.38 11.74 -2.70
CA SER A 140 -1.20 10.92 -2.97
C SER A 140 -1.25 10.37 -4.39
N ILE A 141 -0.09 10.29 -5.05
CA ILE A 141 0.11 9.66 -6.34
C ILE A 141 1.43 8.89 -6.31
N HIS A 142 1.65 7.98 -7.25
CA HIS A 142 2.94 7.31 -7.39
C HIS A 142 4.09 8.32 -7.48
N TRP A 143 5.16 8.09 -6.70
CA TRP A 143 6.25 9.05 -6.52
C TRP A 143 6.87 9.55 -7.84
N GLU A 144 6.90 8.73 -8.90
CA GLU A 144 7.39 9.13 -10.23
C GLU A 144 6.62 10.30 -10.83
N CYS A 145 5.35 10.48 -10.47
CA CYS A 145 4.47 11.48 -11.04
C CYS A 145 4.32 12.72 -10.16
N ILE A 146 4.86 12.75 -8.94
CA ILE A 146 4.66 13.89 -8.00
C ILE A 146 5.11 15.21 -8.63
N ALA A 147 6.34 15.27 -9.16
CA ALA A 147 6.88 16.50 -9.71
C ALA A 147 6.08 17.02 -10.92
N SER A 148 5.78 16.14 -11.87
CA SER A 148 5.03 16.51 -13.07
C SER A 148 3.56 16.86 -12.77
N MET A 149 2.96 16.18 -11.78
CA MET A 149 1.59 16.49 -11.36
C MET A 149 1.51 17.83 -10.63
N HIS A 150 2.52 18.16 -9.80
CA HIS A 150 2.60 19.44 -9.12
C HIS A 150 2.68 20.62 -10.12
N GLU A 151 3.41 20.44 -11.21
CA GLU A 151 3.51 21.44 -12.27
C GLU A 151 2.20 21.56 -13.05
N ALA A 152 1.59 20.43 -13.43
CA ALA A 152 0.39 20.40 -14.25
C ALA A 152 -0.89 20.82 -13.50
N TYR A 153 -0.97 20.52 -12.19
CA TYR A 153 -2.18 20.74 -11.36
C TYR A 153 -1.82 21.44 -10.05
N PRO A 154 -1.42 22.71 -10.07
CA PRO A 154 -0.92 23.42 -8.88
C PRO A 154 -1.97 23.65 -7.77
N ARG A 155 -3.26 23.41 -8.05
CA ARG A 155 -4.32 23.49 -7.04
C ARG A 155 -4.52 22.19 -6.24
N VAL A 156 -3.86 21.12 -6.62
CA VAL A 156 -3.88 19.87 -5.88
C VAL A 156 -2.82 19.90 -4.78
N GLU A 157 -3.19 19.59 -3.54
CA GLU A 157 -2.25 19.55 -2.42
C GLU A 157 -1.55 18.19 -2.41
N LEU A 158 -0.45 18.06 -3.17
CA LEU A 158 0.25 16.79 -3.31
C LEU A 158 1.04 16.42 -2.07
N SER A 159 0.84 15.19 -1.62
CA SER A 159 1.50 14.58 -0.47
C SER A 159 2.49 13.49 -0.91
N SER A 160 3.62 13.41 -0.22
CA SER A 160 4.57 12.30 -0.35
C SER A 160 4.19 11.07 0.48
N ARG A 161 3.04 11.07 1.14
CA ARG A 161 2.51 9.95 1.91
C ARG A 161 2.19 8.76 1.01
N LEU A 162 2.13 7.57 1.61
CA LEU A 162 1.72 6.36 0.90
C LEU A 162 0.30 6.47 0.37
N PHE A 163 -0.58 7.06 1.15
CA PHE A 163 -1.95 7.37 0.80
C PHE A 163 -2.46 8.60 1.57
N SER A 164 -3.50 9.21 1.05
CA SER A 164 -4.22 10.35 1.67
C SER A 164 -5.71 10.06 1.65
N ILE A 165 -6.39 10.30 2.75
CA ILE A 165 -7.85 10.27 2.88
C ILE A 165 -8.27 11.66 3.35
N ASP A 166 -8.78 12.46 2.42
CA ASP A 166 -9.23 13.82 2.65
C ASP A 166 -10.69 13.96 2.25
N ARG A 167 -11.54 14.17 3.24
CA ARG A 167 -13.00 14.30 3.08
C ARG A 167 -13.59 13.08 2.33
N ASP A 168 -14.07 13.27 1.11
CA ASP A 168 -14.65 12.24 0.24
C ASP A 168 -13.68 11.78 -0.87
N ARG A 169 -12.36 12.05 -0.71
CA ARG A 169 -11.30 11.60 -1.63
C ARG A 169 -10.35 10.64 -0.94
N LEU A 170 -10.06 9.52 -1.59
CA LEU A 170 -9.13 8.50 -1.12
C LEU A 170 -8.10 8.23 -2.21
N THR A 171 -6.87 8.62 -2.01
CA THR A 171 -5.83 8.46 -3.01
C THR A 171 -4.62 7.74 -2.45
N SER A 172 -4.02 6.83 -3.22
CA SER A 172 -2.81 6.14 -2.80
C SER A 172 -1.74 6.11 -3.89
N SER A 173 -0.51 5.99 -3.45
CA SER A 173 0.61 5.64 -4.32
C SER A 173 0.47 4.21 -4.86
N GLY A 174 1.46 3.75 -5.62
CA GLY A 174 1.46 2.43 -6.24
C GLY A 174 1.90 1.27 -5.33
N GLY A 175 2.06 0.11 -5.94
CA GLY A 175 2.49 -1.11 -5.26
C GLY A 175 1.47 -1.59 -4.24
N THR A 176 1.92 -1.80 -3.00
CA THR A 176 1.09 -2.29 -1.89
C THR A 176 0.46 -1.17 -1.05
N ALA A 177 0.65 0.10 -1.38
CA ALA A 177 0.06 1.20 -0.62
C ALA A 177 -1.49 1.20 -0.60
N PRO A 178 -2.19 0.76 -1.66
CA PRO A 178 -3.64 0.57 -1.60
C PRO A 178 -4.10 -0.40 -0.51
N LEU A 179 -3.31 -1.43 -0.17
CA LEU A 179 -3.60 -2.34 0.94
C LEU A 179 -3.73 -1.58 2.27
N ASP A 180 -2.76 -0.69 2.58
CA ASP A 180 -2.78 0.10 3.82
C ASP A 180 -3.96 1.08 3.85
N MET A 181 -4.26 1.71 2.72
CA MET A 181 -5.41 2.59 2.58
C MET A 181 -6.72 1.84 2.85
N MET A 182 -6.90 0.67 2.26
CA MET A 182 -8.12 -0.14 2.46
C MET A 182 -8.20 -0.71 3.87
N LEU A 183 -7.10 -1.16 4.47
CA LEU A 183 -7.05 -1.59 5.87
C LEU A 183 -7.43 -0.44 6.81
N THR A 184 -6.99 0.79 6.52
CA THR A 184 -7.39 1.99 7.27
C THR A 184 -8.88 2.28 7.10
N LEU A 185 -9.44 2.16 5.89
CA LEU A 185 -10.86 2.33 5.63
C LEU A 185 -11.69 1.28 6.40
N ILE A 186 -11.31 0.00 6.31
CA ILE A 186 -11.98 -1.09 7.02
C ILE A 186 -11.91 -0.88 8.54
N ALA A 187 -10.77 -0.42 9.06
CA ALA A 187 -10.65 -0.11 10.49
C ALA A 187 -11.56 1.04 10.93
N ARG A 188 -11.80 2.05 10.07
CA ARG A 188 -12.75 3.14 10.32
C ARG A 188 -14.21 2.67 10.28
N ASP A 189 -14.55 1.83 9.29
CA ASP A 189 -15.92 1.37 9.05
C ASP A 189 -16.33 0.26 10.04
N HIS A 190 -15.44 -0.68 10.37
CA HIS A 190 -15.77 -1.94 11.08
C HIS A 190 -14.88 -2.23 12.30
N GLY A 191 -13.98 -1.34 12.63
CA GLY A 191 -13.10 -1.47 13.81
C GLY A 191 -11.73 -2.06 13.51
N LYS A 192 -10.79 -1.80 14.41
CA LYS A 192 -9.36 -2.14 14.26
C LYS A 192 -9.10 -3.65 14.31
N ASP A 193 -9.93 -4.41 15.03
CA ASP A 193 -9.75 -5.85 15.20
C ASP A 193 -9.95 -6.61 13.88
N LEU A 194 -10.95 -6.23 13.09
CA LEU A 194 -11.15 -6.79 11.76
C LEU A 194 -9.95 -6.48 10.83
N SER A 195 -9.50 -5.23 10.82
CA SER A 195 -8.36 -4.81 10.02
C SER A 195 -7.06 -5.54 10.43
N ALA A 196 -6.85 -5.76 11.73
CA ALA A 196 -5.71 -6.53 12.24
C ALA A 196 -5.79 -8.00 11.80
N GLY A 197 -6.96 -8.63 11.92
CA GLY A 197 -7.16 -10.01 11.45
C GLY A 197 -6.90 -10.18 9.95
N ILE A 198 -7.27 -9.18 9.12
CA ILE A 198 -6.95 -9.19 7.68
C ILE A 198 -5.44 -9.12 7.47
N SER A 199 -4.74 -8.26 8.22
CA SER A 199 -3.29 -8.13 8.16
C SER A 199 -2.58 -9.45 8.49
N ASP A 200 -3.05 -10.15 9.53
CA ASP A 200 -2.52 -11.45 9.94
C ASP A 200 -2.72 -12.51 8.83
N MET A 201 -3.90 -12.54 8.21
CA MET A 201 -4.20 -13.47 7.08
C MET A 201 -3.32 -13.22 5.85
N PHE A 202 -2.88 -11.99 5.63
CA PHE A 202 -2.00 -11.63 4.52
C PHE A 202 -0.51 -11.75 4.87
N ILE A 203 -0.18 -12.22 6.09
CA ILE A 203 1.21 -12.28 6.60
C ILE A 203 1.87 -10.89 6.46
N TYR A 204 1.08 -9.84 6.74
CA TYR A 204 1.49 -8.46 6.57
C TYR A 204 1.92 -7.87 7.91
N ASP A 205 3.22 -7.92 8.19
CA ASP A 205 3.83 -7.62 9.49
C ASP A 205 3.49 -6.24 10.06
N ARG A 206 3.23 -5.27 9.19
CA ARG A 206 2.93 -3.91 9.62
C ARG A 206 2.02 -3.18 8.64
N VAL A 207 0.85 -2.81 9.11
CA VAL A 207 0.00 -1.80 8.44
C VAL A 207 0.68 -0.44 8.55
N ARG A 208 1.00 0.17 7.41
CA ARG A 208 1.57 1.51 7.33
C ARG A 208 0.44 2.53 7.49
N GLY A 209 0.67 3.56 8.30
CA GLY A 209 -0.34 4.57 8.59
C GLY A 209 -0.33 5.75 7.63
N GLU A 210 -1.27 6.67 7.83
CA GLU A 210 -1.42 7.90 7.02
C GLU A 210 -0.18 8.80 7.05
N GLN A 211 0.70 8.67 8.06
CA GLN A 211 1.92 9.45 8.18
C GLN A 211 3.14 8.77 7.52
N ASP A 212 3.01 7.52 7.07
CA ASP A 212 4.09 6.82 6.41
C ASP A 212 4.27 7.38 4.98
N GLN A 213 5.51 7.71 4.65
CA GLN A 213 5.86 8.32 3.37
C GLN A 213 6.34 7.28 2.36
N GLN A 214 6.18 7.60 1.08
CA GLN A 214 6.77 6.84 -0.01
C GLN A 214 8.30 6.91 0.10
N ARG A 215 8.96 5.77 -0.14
CA ARG A 215 10.41 5.75 -0.33
C ARG A 215 10.71 6.23 -1.75
N VAL A 216 10.83 7.53 -1.92
CA VAL A 216 11.23 8.09 -3.20
C VAL A 216 12.75 7.96 -3.32
N PRO A 217 13.28 7.21 -4.30
CA PRO A 217 14.71 7.19 -4.53
C PRO A 217 15.20 8.61 -4.81
N LEU A 218 16.27 9.03 -4.14
CA LEU A 218 16.79 10.40 -4.25
C LEU A 218 17.08 10.80 -5.71
N LYS A 219 17.48 9.83 -6.53
CA LYS A 219 17.69 9.99 -7.97
C LYS A 219 16.48 10.60 -8.69
N HIS A 220 15.27 10.29 -8.25
CA HIS A 220 14.04 10.82 -8.87
C HIS A 220 13.62 12.18 -8.30
N VAL A 221 13.93 12.46 -7.03
CA VAL A 221 13.70 13.79 -6.44
C VAL A 221 14.60 14.85 -7.08
N LEU A 222 15.84 14.47 -7.38
CA LEU A 222 16.87 15.39 -7.87
C LEU A 222 16.96 15.44 -9.40
N GLY A 223 16.33 14.50 -10.11
CA GLY A 223 16.53 14.30 -11.54
C GLY A 223 17.97 13.87 -11.86
N SER A 224 18.28 13.65 -13.13
CA SER A 224 19.62 13.31 -13.61
C SER A 224 20.65 14.46 -13.49
N ASN A 225 20.20 15.65 -13.07
CA ASN A 225 21.01 16.87 -13.10
C ASN A 225 21.95 17.07 -11.89
N GLN A 226 21.97 16.15 -10.92
CA GLN A 226 22.81 16.27 -9.73
C GLN A 226 23.58 14.97 -9.40
N PRO A 227 24.43 14.48 -10.31
CA PRO A 227 25.14 13.21 -10.13
C PRO A 227 26.03 13.20 -8.88
N LYS A 228 26.71 14.30 -8.58
CA LYS A 228 27.58 14.42 -7.40
C LYS A 228 26.81 14.29 -6.08
N LEU A 229 25.60 14.86 -5.99
CA LEU A 229 24.77 14.72 -4.78
C LEU A 229 24.27 13.29 -4.60
N LEU A 230 23.90 12.61 -5.69
CA LEU A 230 23.51 11.21 -5.66
C LEU A 230 24.64 10.30 -5.19
N GLU A 231 25.86 10.56 -5.68
CA GLU A 231 27.06 9.82 -5.30
C GLU A 231 27.40 10.01 -3.82
N ILE A 232 27.34 11.25 -3.32
CA ILE A 232 27.53 11.53 -1.89
C ILE A 232 26.52 10.79 -1.03
N VAL A 233 25.24 10.79 -1.41
CA VAL A 233 24.22 10.08 -0.64
C VAL A 233 24.42 8.58 -0.69
N ALA A 234 24.81 8.00 -1.82
CA ALA A 234 25.16 6.60 -1.93
C ALA A 234 26.36 6.23 -1.03
N LEU A 235 27.39 7.10 -0.97
CA LEU A 235 28.51 6.93 -0.04
C LEU A 235 28.06 7.00 1.43
N MET A 236 27.17 7.91 1.78
CA MET A 236 26.59 7.97 3.13
C MET A 236 25.79 6.71 3.49
N GLU A 237 24.96 6.20 2.57
CA GLU A 237 24.15 4.99 2.77
C GLU A 237 25.01 3.74 2.93
N SER A 238 26.14 3.67 2.25
CA SER A 238 27.08 2.54 2.34
C SER A 238 27.98 2.59 3.58
N ASN A 239 28.08 3.74 4.26
CA ASN A 239 29.00 3.96 5.38
C ASN A 239 28.23 4.45 6.64
N LEU A 240 27.23 3.66 7.10
CA LEU A 240 26.41 4.03 8.26
C LEU A 240 27.02 3.62 9.60
N GLU A 241 27.89 2.64 9.62
CA GLU A 241 28.63 2.16 10.81
C GLU A 241 29.94 2.93 10.98
N GLU A 242 30.77 2.96 9.94
CA GLU A 242 32.00 3.73 9.88
C GLU A 242 31.77 5.00 9.08
N LEU A 243 31.54 6.10 9.77
CA LEU A 243 31.10 7.35 9.14
C LEU A 243 32.27 8.03 8.40
N LEU A 244 32.00 8.38 7.15
CA LEU A 244 32.87 9.31 6.41
C LEU A 244 32.65 10.73 6.93
N THR A 245 33.74 11.48 7.07
CA THR A 245 33.68 12.90 7.38
C THR A 245 33.14 13.71 6.19
N LEU A 246 32.66 14.92 6.44
CA LEU A 246 32.18 15.78 5.35
C LEU A 246 33.27 16.17 4.36
N ASP A 247 34.53 16.24 4.84
CA ASP A 247 35.66 16.56 4.00
C ASP A 247 36.05 15.38 3.10
N GLU A 248 35.99 14.14 3.60
CA GLU A 248 36.13 12.92 2.80
C GLU A 248 35.04 12.81 1.75
N LEU A 249 33.76 12.96 2.16
CA LEU A 249 32.62 12.92 1.23
C LEU A 249 32.76 13.98 0.11
N ALA A 250 33.19 15.18 0.45
CA ALA A 250 33.44 16.23 -0.53
C ALA A 250 34.57 15.88 -1.48
N SER A 251 35.68 15.31 -0.95
CA SER A 251 36.84 14.88 -1.73
C SER A 251 36.50 13.78 -2.74
N TYR A 252 35.65 12.80 -2.39
CA TYR A 252 35.26 11.71 -3.29
C TYR A 252 34.58 12.19 -4.58
N VAL A 253 33.95 13.36 -4.53
CA VAL A 253 33.18 13.90 -5.68
C VAL A 253 33.78 15.20 -6.23
N ASP A 254 35.05 15.49 -5.90
CA ASP A 254 35.74 16.71 -6.31
C ASP A 254 34.94 17.99 -5.99
N LEU A 255 34.52 18.14 -4.75
CA LEU A 255 33.85 19.33 -4.22
C LEU A 255 34.58 19.85 -2.98
N SER A 256 34.46 21.15 -2.74
CA SER A 256 34.79 21.69 -1.42
C SER A 256 33.63 21.42 -0.45
N ARG A 257 33.94 21.35 0.84
CA ARG A 257 32.92 21.21 1.90
C ARG A 257 31.80 22.25 1.78
N ARG A 258 32.13 23.50 1.48
CA ARG A 258 31.17 24.59 1.28
C ARG A 258 30.24 24.33 0.08
N GLN A 259 30.76 23.75 -1.01
CA GLN A 259 29.91 23.34 -2.15
C GLN A 259 28.99 22.19 -1.79
N LEU A 260 29.48 21.20 -1.05
CA LEU A 260 28.67 20.09 -0.52
C LEU A 260 27.54 20.61 0.36
N GLU A 261 27.83 21.50 1.32
CA GLU A 261 26.79 22.10 2.20
C GLU A 261 25.74 22.88 1.38
N ARG A 262 26.17 23.63 0.35
CA ARG A 262 25.24 24.34 -0.55
C ARG A 262 24.35 23.40 -1.36
N LEU A 263 24.90 22.27 -1.84
CA LEU A 263 24.11 21.26 -2.55
C LEU A 263 23.02 20.68 -1.68
N PHE A 264 23.38 20.26 -0.47
CA PHE A 264 22.37 19.72 0.47
C PHE A 264 21.31 20.75 0.84
N GLN A 265 21.71 21.98 1.14
CA GLN A 265 20.75 23.05 1.46
C GLN A 265 19.84 23.36 0.28
N LYS A 266 20.37 23.41 -0.95
CA LYS A 266 19.59 23.76 -2.16
C LYS A 266 18.59 22.68 -2.57
N TYR A 267 18.97 21.39 -2.47
CA TYR A 267 18.18 20.31 -3.04
C TYR A 267 17.49 19.42 -2.00
N LEU A 268 17.94 19.42 -0.75
CA LEU A 268 17.41 18.58 0.33
C LEU A 268 16.91 19.39 1.54
N ASP A 269 17.03 20.71 1.47
CA ASP A 269 16.64 21.67 2.52
C ASP A 269 17.17 21.31 3.92
N CYS A 270 18.37 20.72 3.97
CA CYS A 270 19.01 20.36 5.23
C CYS A 270 20.55 20.37 5.09
N SER A 271 21.25 20.35 6.23
CA SER A 271 22.71 20.16 6.21
C SER A 271 23.09 18.70 5.94
N PRO A 272 24.27 18.43 5.34
CA PRO A 272 24.79 17.08 5.13
C PRO A 272 24.81 16.23 6.39
N SER A 273 25.24 16.79 7.52
CA SER A 273 25.27 16.09 8.82
C SER A 273 23.88 15.70 9.30
N ARG A 274 22.87 16.56 9.09
CA ARG A 274 21.48 16.26 9.46
C ARG A 274 20.89 15.16 8.58
N TYR A 275 21.22 15.18 7.29
CA TYR A 275 20.82 14.12 6.36
C TYR A 275 21.45 12.78 6.74
N TYR A 276 22.75 12.76 7.02
CA TYR A 276 23.47 11.56 7.45
C TYR A 276 22.91 10.99 8.76
N LEU A 277 22.61 11.86 9.72
CA LEU A 277 21.94 11.45 10.96
C LEU A 277 20.57 10.80 10.68
N LYS A 278 19.79 11.37 9.77
CA LYS A 278 18.49 10.80 9.35
C LYS A 278 18.66 9.38 8.79
N LEU A 279 19.61 9.14 7.91
CA LEU A 279 19.88 7.81 7.35
C LEU A 279 20.21 6.79 8.45
N ARG A 280 21.08 7.16 9.38
CA ARG A 280 21.48 6.32 10.53
C ARG A 280 20.30 5.99 11.44
N LEU A 281 19.44 6.95 11.75
CA LEU A 281 18.25 6.74 12.57
C LEU A 281 17.20 5.86 11.87
N ILE A 282 17.02 6.01 10.56
CA ILE A 282 16.15 5.11 9.77
C ILE A 282 16.69 3.68 9.80
N ARG A 283 17.99 3.48 9.63
CA ARG A 283 18.64 2.17 9.73
C ARG A 283 18.47 1.58 11.13
N ALA A 284 18.70 2.38 12.17
CA ALA A 284 18.51 1.95 13.55
C ALA A 284 17.08 1.48 13.82
N ARG A 285 16.07 2.20 13.31
CA ARG A 285 14.67 1.80 13.44
C ARG A 285 14.38 0.46 12.78
N GLN A 286 14.97 0.20 11.61
CA GLN A 286 14.86 -1.09 10.94
C GLN A 286 15.46 -2.22 11.80
N LEU A 287 16.68 -2.01 12.32
CA LEU A 287 17.35 -3.00 13.17
C LEU A 287 16.59 -3.25 14.48
N LEU A 288 16.07 -2.21 15.13
CA LEU A 288 15.23 -2.35 16.32
C LEU A 288 13.98 -3.20 16.07
N LYS A 289 13.39 -3.11 14.88
CA LYS A 289 12.16 -3.82 14.50
C LYS A 289 12.39 -5.21 13.91
N GLN A 290 13.53 -5.44 13.27
CA GLN A 290 13.74 -6.64 12.44
C GLN A 290 14.85 -7.56 12.96
N SER A 291 15.54 -7.18 14.07
CA SER A 291 16.63 -7.97 14.62
C SER A 291 16.54 -8.12 16.14
N GLY A 292 17.20 -9.17 16.66
CA GLY A 292 17.40 -9.39 18.10
C GLY A 292 18.55 -8.58 18.72
N LEU A 293 19.22 -7.70 17.97
CA LEU A 293 20.36 -6.92 18.45
C LEU A 293 19.98 -6.05 19.65
N SER A 294 20.83 -5.95 20.66
CA SER A 294 20.62 -5.05 21.79
C SER A 294 20.61 -3.59 21.35
N ILE A 295 20.09 -2.69 22.17
CA ILE A 295 20.07 -1.25 21.85
C ILE A 295 21.50 -0.71 21.67
N ILE A 296 22.47 -1.29 22.40
CA ILE A 296 23.90 -0.93 22.32
C ILE A 296 24.45 -1.36 20.95
N GLU A 297 24.19 -2.59 20.55
CA GLU A 297 24.62 -3.11 19.24
C GLU A 297 23.98 -2.34 18.08
N VAL A 298 22.69 -1.99 18.16
CA VAL A 298 22.01 -1.15 17.16
C VAL A 298 22.65 0.24 17.09
N ALA A 299 22.96 0.85 18.23
CA ALA A 299 23.64 2.14 18.26
C ALA A 299 25.01 2.07 17.57
N SER A 300 25.82 1.03 17.88
CA SER A 300 27.12 0.79 17.25
C SER A 300 26.99 0.56 15.73
N ALA A 301 26.13 -0.36 15.32
CA ALA A 301 25.88 -0.68 13.90
C ALA A 301 25.34 0.50 13.05
N CYS A 302 24.92 1.57 13.72
CA CYS A 302 24.52 2.83 13.10
C CYS A 302 25.51 3.98 13.37
N GLY A 303 26.76 3.67 13.76
CA GLY A 303 27.84 4.61 13.92
C GLY A 303 27.71 5.59 15.10
N PHE A 304 26.92 5.26 16.14
CA PHE A 304 26.83 6.11 17.32
C PHE A 304 27.90 5.70 18.33
N ALA A 305 28.74 6.65 18.72
CA ALA A 305 29.79 6.45 19.71
C ALA A 305 29.25 6.18 21.12
N SER A 306 27.99 6.55 21.41
CA SER A 306 27.38 6.29 22.72
C SER A 306 25.88 6.07 22.63
N THR A 307 25.37 5.11 23.40
CA THR A 307 23.95 4.78 23.50
C THR A 307 23.07 5.92 24.04
N PRO A 308 23.53 6.73 25.02
CA PRO A 308 22.77 7.91 25.46
C PRO A 308 22.55 8.94 24.33
N HIS A 309 23.59 9.23 23.54
CA HIS A 309 23.48 10.13 22.41
C HIS A 309 22.54 9.56 21.33
N PHE A 310 22.67 8.27 21.01
CA PHE A 310 21.74 7.58 20.12
C PHE A 310 20.29 7.69 20.60
N SER A 311 20.00 7.37 21.86
CA SER A 311 18.67 7.39 22.43
C SER A 311 18.04 8.78 22.42
N LYS A 312 18.85 9.83 22.66
CA LYS A 312 18.43 11.22 22.56
C LYS A 312 18.04 11.59 21.15
N CYS A 313 18.93 11.37 20.15
CA CYS A 313 18.66 11.67 18.74
C CYS A 313 17.47 10.87 18.19
N TYR A 314 17.35 9.61 18.59
CA TYR A 314 16.25 8.74 18.19
C TYR A 314 14.90 9.28 18.66
N ARG A 315 14.80 9.64 19.96
CA ARG A 315 13.58 10.21 20.54
C ARG A 315 13.24 11.58 19.93
N GLU A 316 14.22 12.43 19.69
CA GLU A 316 14.03 13.73 19.03
C GLU A 316 13.47 13.57 17.61
N TYR A 317 13.90 12.52 16.90
CA TYR A 317 13.48 12.30 15.51
C TYR A 317 12.16 11.53 15.37
N PHE A 318 11.92 10.50 16.20
CA PHE A 318 10.74 9.62 16.11
C PHE A 318 9.68 9.85 17.19
N GLY A 319 9.92 10.72 18.14
CA GLY A 319 9.00 11.03 19.24
C GLY A 319 8.98 10.01 20.38
N ILE A 320 9.54 8.82 20.19
CA ILE A 320 9.61 7.73 21.17
C ILE A 320 11.05 7.22 21.34
N PRO A 321 11.44 6.75 22.54
CA PRO A 321 12.79 6.19 22.74
C PRO A 321 12.95 4.81 22.09
N PRO A 322 14.19 4.39 21.74
CA PRO A 322 14.47 3.10 21.11
C PRO A 322 13.91 1.89 21.87
N ARG A 323 13.87 1.99 23.22
CA ARG A 323 13.36 0.92 24.08
C ARG A 323 11.86 0.68 23.91
N GLU A 324 11.08 1.76 23.78
CA GLU A 324 9.63 1.66 23.57
C GLU A 324 9.32 1.15 22.14
N GLU A 325 10.08 1.56 21.13
CA GLU A 325 9.93 1.02 19.77
C GLU A 325 10.08 -0.52 19.76
N ARG A 326 11.00 -1.06 20.54
CA ARG A 326 11.20 -2.52 20.69
C ARG A 326 10.13 -3.19 21.53
N GLN A 327 9.71 -2.59 22.65
CA GLN A 327 8.67 -3.15 23.53
C GLN A 327 7.30 -3.20 22.85
N GLY A 328 6.98 -2.27 21.98
CA GLY A 328 5.77 -2.30 21.16
C GLY A 328 5.65 -3.56 20.29
N MET A 329 6.77 -4.23 19.98
CA MET A 329 6.79 -5.54 19.32
C MET A 329 6.64 -6.71 20.30
N HIS A 330 7.26 -6.62 21.48
CA HIS A 330 7.18 -7.69 22.50
C HIS A 330 5.80 -7.74 23.17
N SER A 331 5.11 -6.61 23.32
CA SER A 331 3.72 -6.56 23.79
C SER A 331 2.75 -7.23 22.80
N LYS A 332 3.02 -7.12 21.50
CA LYS A 332 2.26 -7.84 20.47
C LYS A 332 2.58 -9.34 20.43
N ALA A 333 3.83 -9.72 20.65
CA ALA A 333 4.25 -11.12 20.76
C ALA A 333 3.74 -11.81 22.03
N ALA A 334 3.75 -11.11 23.17
CA ALA A 334 3.23 -11.64 24.44
C ALA A 334 1.70 -11.86 24.41
N VAL A 335 0.96 -10.98 23.70
CA VAL A 335 -0.49 -11.18 23.49
C VAL A 335 -0.74 -12.38 22.56
N SER A 336 0.15 -12.67 21.61
CA SER A 336 0.05 -13.87 20.77
C SER A 336 0.44 -15.15 21.48
N GLU A 337 1.34 -15.10 22.49
CA GLU A 337 1.68 -16.25 23.33
C GLU A 337 0.60 -16.55 24.40
N GLU A 338 -0.05 -15.55 24.96
CA GLU A 338 -1.17 -15.78 25.90
C GLU A 338 -2.41 -16.36 25.20
N VAL A 339 -2.63 -16.04 23.93
CA VAL A 339 -3.69 -16.68 23.11
C VAL A 339 -3.32 -18.13 22.74
N SER A 340 -2.03 -18.49 22.78
CA SER A 340 -1.57 -19.88 22.56
C SER A 340 -1.78 -20.81 23.79
N LEU A 341 -2.17 -20.27 24.95
CA LEU A 341 -2.49 -21.03 26.17
C LEU A 341 -3.99 -21.32 26.35
N ALA A 342 -4.82 -21.00 25.39
CA ALA A 342 -6.18 -21.54 25.35
C ALA A 342 -6.14 -23.07 25.12
N PRO A 343 -6.98 -23.87 25.83
CA PRO A 343 -6.88 -25.34 25.79
C PRO A 343 -7.03 -25.82 24.35
N LYS A 344 -6.07 -26.65 23.92
CA LYS A 344 -6.13 -27.36 22.64
C LYS A 344 -7.44 -28.12 22.56
N MET A 345 -8.46 -27.53 21.97
CA MET A 345 -9.63 -28.27 21.50
C MET A 345 -9.12 -29.20 20.39
N THR A 346 -8.93 -30.46 20.73
CA THR A 346 -8.68 -31.53 19.78
C THR A 346 -9.96 -31.66 18.96
N LEU A 347 -10.02 -30.98 17.80
CA LEU A 347 -11.02 -31.26 16.77
C LEU A 347 -10.71 -32.68 16.26
N THR A 348 -11.35 -33.64 16.83
CA THR A 348 -11.50 -34.98 16.24
C THR A 348 -12.38 -34.79 15.02
N LEU A 349 -11.76 -34.62 13.85
CA LEU A 349 -12.46 -34.79 12.59
C LEU A 349 -12.99 -36.23 12.53
N PRO A 350 -14.29 -36.44 12.26
CA PRO A 350 -14.78 -37.75 12.01
C PRO A 350 -14.02 -38.34 10.82
N SER A 351 -13.47 -39.55 11.03
CA SER A 351 -12.80 -40.29 9.96
C SER A 351 -13.78 -40.55 8.83
N MET A 352 -13.64 -39.83 7.75
CA MET A 352 -14.32 -40.15 6.50
C MET A 352 -13.70 -41.42 5.92
N PRO A 353 -14.48 -42.40 5.50
CA PRO A 353 -13.96 -43.62 4.92
C PRO A 353 -13.20 -43.33 3.64
N ASN A 354 -11.97 -43.81 3.58
CA ASN A 354 -10.99 -43.58 2.50
C ASN A 354 -11.22 -44.47 1.27
N GLU A 355 -12.48 -44.86 1.02
CA GLU A 355 -12.90 -45.68 -0.13
C GLU A 355 -13.66 -44.81 -1.13
N GLY A 356 -12.99 -44.21 -2.07
CA GLY A 356 -13.62 -43.45 -3.16
C GLY A 356 -12.72 -42.44 -3.89
N ILE A 357 -11.60 -42.03 -3.30
CA ILE A 357 -10.72 -41.05 -3.94
C ILE A 357 -9.81 -41.73 -4.97
N LYS A 358 -9.33 -42.94 -4.69
CA LYS A 358 -8.47 -43.68 -5.63
C LYS A 358 -9.20 -44.06 -6.92
N ASP A 359 -10.48 -44.41 -6.85
CA ASP A 359 -11.25 -44.79 -8.02
C ASP A 359 -11.64 -43.60 -8.91
N ARG A 360 -11.88 -42.42 -8.31
CA ARG A 360 -12.15 -41.17 -9.07
C ARG A 360 -10.91 -40.64 -9.77
N VAL A 361 -9.74 -40.71 -9.13
CA VAL A 361 -8.48 -40.31 -9.76
C VAL A 361 -8.08 -41.29 -10.87
N SER A 362 -8.27 -42.59 -10.68
CA SER A 362 -8.00 -43.61 -11.70
C SER A 362 -8.92 -43.48 -12.91
N SER A 363 -10.21 -43.17 -12.70
CA SER A 363 -11.17 -42.91 -13.78
C SER A 363 -10.86 -41.65 -14.58
N ALA A 364 -10.45 -40.57 -13.89
CA ALA A 364 -10.05 -39.31 -14.54
C ALA A 364 -8.76 -39.46 -15.37
N ILE A 365 -7.79 -40.23 -14.88
CA ILE A 365 -6.55 -40.54 -15.64
C ILE A 365 -6.85 -41.42 -16.86
N LYS A 366 -7.75 -42.39 -16.78
CA LYS A 366 -8.18 -43.19 -17.94
C LYS A 366 -8.95 -42.37 -18.96
N ALA A 367 -9.79 -41.45 -18.56
CA ALA A 367 -10.51 -40.55 -19.47
C ALA A 367 -9.55 -39.59 -20.21
N LEU A 368 -8.52 -39.09 -19.53
CA LEU A 368 -7.48 -38.25 -20.15
C LEU A 368 -6.57 -39.03 -21.09
N ALA A 369 -6.30 -40.31 -20.87
CA ALA A 369 -5.55 -41.16 -21.75
C ALA A 369 -6.32 -41.53 -23.04
N GLN A 370 -7.65 -41.74 -22.95
CA GLN A 370 -8.50 -42.03 -24.12
C GLN A 370 -8.72 -40.79 -25.01
N ALA A 371 -8.67 -39.60 -24.48
CA ALA A 371 -8.78 -38.33 -25.24
C ALA A 371 -7.53 -38.01 -26.07
N ARG A 372 -6.42 -38.76 -25.91
CA ARG A 372 -5.16 -38.57 -26.66
C ARG A 372 -5.05 -39.37 -27.93
N ASP A 373 -5.93 -40.35 -28.15
CA ASP A 373 -5.85 -41.30 -29.29
C ASP A 373 -6.88 -41.03 -30.40
N GLU A 374 -7.57 -39.91 -30.41
CA GLU A 374 -8.38 -39.51 -31.56
C GLU A 374 -7.53 -38.73 -32.58
N PRO A 375 -7.51 -39.13 -33.87
CA PRO A 375 -6.67 -38.50 -34.90
C PRO A 375 -7.25 -37.14 -35.29
N THR A 376 -6.41 -36.15 -35.21
CA THR A 376 -6.60 -34.79 -35.68
C THR A 376 -6.95 -34.81 -37.18
N PHE A 377 -8.11 -34.31 -37.56
CA PHE A 377 -8.41 -33.99 -38.96
C PHE A 377 -7.57 -32.78 -39.38
N ALA A 378 -6.46 -33.07 -40.08
CA ALA A 378 -5.81 -32.11 -40.94
C ALA A 378 -6.50 -32.20 -42.31
N SER A 379 -7.00 -31.12 -42.80
CA SER A 379 -7.19 -30.72 -44.19
C SER A 379 -8.51 -29.98 -44.40
N ILE A 380 -8.41 -28.69 -44.57
CA ILE A 380 -9.05 -27.97 -45.69
C ILE A 380 -8.18 -26.72 -45.91
N ALA A 381 -7.33 -26.81 -46.91
CA ALA A 381 -6.67 -25.68 -47.54
C ALA A 381 -7.47 -25.27 -48.78
N LEU A 382 -7.43 -23.99 -49.12
CA LEU A 382 -7.63 -23.38 -50.43
C LEU A 382 -9.08 -23.36 -51.00
N HIS A 383 -9.76 -22.24 -50.84
CA HIS A 383 -10.09 -21.35 -51.97
C HIS A 383 -10.41 -19.96 -51.42
#